data_2782b1cc3884d60545c0921036911e4d
#
_entry.id   2782b1cc3884d60545c0921036911e4d
#
_cell.length_a   1.000
_cell.length_b   1.000
_cell.length_c   1.000
_cell.angle_alpha   90.00
_cell.angle_beta   90.00
_cell.angle_gamma   90.00
#
_symmetry.space_group_name_H-M   'P 1'
#
loop_
_entity.id
_entity.type
_entity.pdbx_description
1 polymer ?
#
loop_
_entity_poly.entity_id
_entity_poly.type
_entity_poly.pdbx_seq_one_letter_code
_entity_poly.pdbx_strand_id
1 'polypeptide(L)'
;MSLFNRRKKPIIVTIHGFGRNLSHEFDSLARYLKDKKYDVIQFDMYDLNNPNDANYKDWVQRCEAKLSLAIKENPNVILIGFSMGGVIASYLASIYKVQS
;
A
#
# COMPACT_ATOMS: atom_id res chain seq x y z
N MET A 1 -0.18 -13.95 -25.04
CA MET A 1 0.47 -13.05 -24.09
C MET A 1 1.47 -12.14 -24.78
N SER A 2 1.48 -10.92 -24.41
CA SER A 2 2.46 -9.98 -24.94
C SER A 2 3.80 -10.16 -24.27
N LEU A 3 4.87 -10.09 -25.05
CA LEU A 3 6.22 -10.07 -24.50
C LEU A 3 6.42 -8.87 -23.56
N PHE A 4 5.67 -7.82 -23.78
CA PHE A 4 5.78 -6.60 -23.00
C PHE A 4 5.21 -6.77 -21.60
N ASN A 5 4.15 -7.55 -21.47
CA ASN A 5 3.46 -7.70 -20.19
C ASN A 5 4.28 -8.48 -19.16
N ARG A 6 5.03 -9.46 -19.59
CA ARG A 6 5.79 -10.28 -18.65
C ARG A 6 6.90 -9.49 -17.96
N ARG A 7 7.25 -8.32 -18.50
CA ARG A 7 8.29 -7.46 -17.92
C ARG A 7 7.71 -6.35 -17.07
N LYS A 8 6.40 -6.34 -16.91
CA LYS A 8 5.75 -5.30 -16.14
C LYS A 8 6.16 -5.41 -14.69
N LYS A 9 6.66 -4.30 -14.13
CA LYS A 9 7.06 -4.24 -12.75
C LYS A 9 5.86 -4.30 -11.82
N PRO A 10 6.03 -4.82 -10.61
CA PRO A 10 4.92 -4.83 -9.65
C PRO A 10 4.50 -3.42 -9.24
N ILE A 11 3.26 -3.32 -8.80
CA ILE A 11 2.76 -2.13 -8.14
C ILE A 11 3.15 -2.22 -6.67
N ILE A 12 3.65 -1.14 -6.11
CA ILE A 12 4.03 -1.08 -4.70
C ILE A 12 2.96 -0.30 -3.95
N VAL A 13 2.39 -0.90 -2.92
CA VAL A 13 1.39 -0.26 -2.07
C VAL A 13 2.02 -0.08 -0.69
N THR A 14 2.06 1.15 -0.19
CA THR A 14 2.64 1.45 1.11
C THR A 14 1.54 1.66 2.14
N ILE A 15 1.73 1.12 3.33
CA ILE A 15 0.81 1.27 4.46
C ILE A 15 1.58 1.88 5.62
N HIS A 16 1.18 3.11 5.99
CA HIS A 16 1.89 3.87 7.00
C HIS A 16 1.61 3.36 8.42
N GLY A 17 2.45 3.75 9.37
CA GLY A 17 2.24 3.47 10.77
C GLY A 17 1.47 4.59 11.47
N PHE A 18 1.41 4.53 12.80
CA PHE A 18 0.86 5.61 13.60
C PHE A 18 1.78 6.82 13.50
N GLY A 19 1.19 7.99 13.59
CA GLY A 19 1.93 9.24 13.59
C GLY A 19 1.23 10.27 12.74
N ARG A 20 1.87 11.42 12.62
CA ARG A 20 1.28 12.56 11.93
C ARG A 20 1.68 12.65 10.47
N ASN A 21 2.66 11.85 10.05
CA ASN A 21 3.16 11.91 8.68
C ASN A 21 2.32 11.10 7.69
N LEU A 22 1.55 10.13 8.19
CA LEU A 22 0.68 9.30 7.37
C LEU A 22 1.42 8.72 6.16
N SER A 23 0.82 8.82 4.99
CA SER A 23 1.44 8.31 3.75
C SER A 23 2.78 8.97 3.43
N HIS A 24 3.01 10.17 3.94
CA HIS A 24 4.26 10.91 3.68
C HIS A 24 5.50 10.27 4.32
N GLU A 25 5.30 9.34 5.24
CA GLU A 25 6.37 8.53 5.80
C GLU A 25 7.22 7.87 4.71
N PHE A 26 6.60 7.55 3.60
CA PHE A 26 7.24 6.82 2.50
C PHE A 26 7.66 7.71 1.33
N ASP A 27 7.60 9.03 1.47
CA ASP A 27 7.87 9.92 0.34
C ASP A 27 9.24 9.70 -0.29
N SER A 28 10.28 9.57 0.53
CA SER A 28 11.63 9.35 0.01
C SER A 28 11.75 8.02 -0.72
N LEU A 29 11.20 6.96 -0.13
CA LEU A 29 11.21 5.64 -0.75
C LEU A 29 10.40 5.65 -2.05
N ALA A 30 9.22 6.28 -2.02
CA ALA A 30 8.36 6.34 -3.20
C ALA A 30 9.06 7.09 -4.34
N ARG A 31 9.75 8.17 -4.03
CA ARG A 31 10.50 8.93 -5.05
C ARG A 31 11.57 8.05 -5.68
N TYR A 32 12.31 7.33 -4.85
CA TYR A 32 13.35 6.43 -5.33
C TYR A 32 12.75 5.35 -6.25
N LEU A 33 11.66 4.75 -5.82
CA LEU A 33 11.03 3.67 -6.58
C LEU A 33 10.42 4.17 -7.89
N LYS A 34 9.81 5.35 -7.88
CA LYS A 34 9.25 5.95 -9.10
C LYS A 34 10.36 6.26 -10.11
N ASP A 35 11.52 6.68 -9.64
CA ASP A 35 12.68 6.89 -10.50
C ASP A 35 13.13 5.58 -11.16
N LYS A 36 12.89 4.46 -10.51
CA LYS A 36 13.17 3.12 -11.05
C LYS A 36 12.01 2.57 -11.86
N LYS A 37 11.01 3.39 -12.15
CA LYS A 37 9.86 3.06 -12.99
C LYS A 37 8.85 2.13 -12.34
N TYR A 38 8.81 2.10 -11.01
CA TYR A 38 7.74 1.41 -10.28
C TYR A 38 6.55 2.33 -10.10
N ASP A 39 5.35 1.74 -10.16
CA ASP A 39 4.15 2.43 -9.73
C ASP A 39 4.02 2.29 -8.23
N VAL A 40 3.85 3.39 -7.52
CA VAL A 40 3.75 3.38 -6.07
C VAL A 40 2.44 4.04 -5.67
N ILE A 41 1.67 3.33 -4.86
CA ILE A 41 0.42 3.85 -4.30
C ILE A 41 0.67 4.18 -2.84
N GLN A 42 0.56 5.46 -2.51
CA GLN A 42 0.62 5.98 -1.15
C GLN A 42 -0.77 6.52 -0.80
N PHE A 43 -1.24 6.23 0.38
CA PHE A 43 -2.55 6.71 0.81
C PHE A 43 -2.59 6.83 2.33
N ASP A 44 -3.50 7.65 2.82
CA ASP A 44 -3.74 7.81 4.24
C ASP A 44 -4.85 6.87 4.67
N MET A 45 -4.58 5.98 5.63
CA MET A 45 -5.61 5.05 6.06
C MET A 45 -6.58 5.67 7.07
N TYR A 46 -6.22 6.81 7.65
CA TYR A 46 -7.14 7.54 8.52
C TYR A 46 -6.94 9.05 8.36
N ASP A 47 -7.91 9.79 8.85
CA ASP A 47 -7.96 11.25 8.74
C ASP A 47 -7.61 11.88 10.09
N LEU A 48 -6.45 12.53 10.16
CA LEU A 48 -5.99 13.19 11.39
C LEU A 48 -6.92 14.32 11.85
N ASN A 49 -7.67 14.89 10.93
CA ASN A 49 -8.56 16.01 11.23
C ASN A 49 -9.94 15.56 11.71
N ASN A 50 -10.20 14.27 11.70
CA ASN A 50 -11.47 13.70 12.12
C ASN A 50 -11.27 12.83 13.37
N PRO A 51 -11.57 13.35 14.57
CA PRO A 51 -11.38 12.55 15.79
C PRO A 51 -12.30 11.33 15.87
N ASN A 52 -13.34 11.28 15.05
CA ASN A 52 -14.24 10.12 15.01
C ASN A 52 -13.71 9.02 14.11
N ASP A 53 -12.65 9.25 13.34
CA ASP A 53 -12.02 8.25 12.51
C ASP A 53 -11.00 7.47 13.34
N ALA A 54 -11.52 6.68 14.29
CA ALA A 54 -10.70 6.00 15.28
C ALA A 54 -10.91 4.49 15.31
N ASN A 55 -11.63 3.93 14.34
CA ASN A 55 -11.91 2.50 14.31
C ASN A 55 -10.92 1.80 13.35
N TYR A 56 -10.06 0.97 13.92
CA TYR A 56 -9.04 0.29 13.11
C TYR A 56 -9.63 -0.62 12.03
N LYS A 57 -10.86 -1.10 12.22
CA LYS A 57 -11.52 -1.92 11.20
C LYS A 57 -11.77 -1.12 9.93
N ASP A 58 -12.12 0.15 10.07
CA ASP A 58 -12.30 1.04 8.93
C ASP A 58 -10.96 1.28 8.24
N TRP A 59 -9.90 1.43 9.02
CA TRP A 59 -8.54 1.65 8.47
C TRP A 59 -8.09 0.43 7.65
N VAL A 60 -8.30 -0.77 8.19
CA VAL A 60 -7.95 -2.01 7.49
C VAL A 60 -8.77 -2.14 6.20
N GLN A 61 -10.06 -1.79 6.24
CA GLN A 61 -10.90 -1.84 5.05
C GLN A 61 -10.41 -0.89 3.97
N ARG A 62 -9.94 0.29 4.36
CA ARG A 62 -9.36 1.24 3.39
C ARG A 62 -8.09 0.70 2.77
N CYS A 63 -7.26 0.04 3.57
CA CYS A 63 -6.06 -0.62 3.05
C CYS A 63 -6.43 -1.73 2.08
N GLU A 64 -7.42 -2.53 2.44
CA GLU A 64 -7.88 -3.62 1.60
C GLU A 64 -8.45 -3.10 0.28
N ALA A 65 -9.20 -2.00 0.31
CA ALA A 65 -9.76 -1.40 -0.89
C ALA A 65 -8.66 -0.94 -1.85
N LYS A 66 -7.61 -0.31 -1.31
CA LYS A 66 -6.48 0.12 -2.14
C LYS A 66 -5.73 -1.07 -2.73
N LEU A 67 -5.53 -2.11 -1.93
CA LEU A 67 -4.89 -3.32 -2.41
C LEU A 67 -5.69 -3.97 -3.52
N SER A 68 -7.01 -4.07 -3.35
CA SER A 68 -7.88 -4.68 -4.35
C SER A 68 -7.82 -3.93 -5.68
N LEU A 69 -7.79 -2.60 -5.63
CA LEU A 69 -7.65 -1.79 -6.84
C LEU A 69 -6.30 -2.04 -7.52
N ALA A 70 -5.24 -2.13 -6.73
CA ALA A 70 -3.90 -2.39 -7.28
C ALA A 70 -3.85 -3.76 -7.98
N ILE A 71 -4.42 -4.78 -7.34
CA ILE A 71 -4.43 -6.13 -7.89
C ILE A 71 -5.19 -6.20 -9.21
N LYS A 72 -6.26 -5.42 -9.33
CA LYS A 72 -7.02 -5.36 -10.59
C LYS A 72 -6.18 -4.81 -11.74
N GLU A 73 -5.32 -3.84 -11.45
CA GLU A 73 -4.46 -3.26 -12.47
C GLU A 73 -3.27 -4.16 -12.79
N ASN A 74 -2.73 -4.81 -11.77
CA ASN A 74 -1.55 -5.66 -11.92
C ASN A 74 -1.57 -6.68 -10.79
N PRO A 75 -1.74 -7.99 -11.08
CA PRO A 75 -1.77 -9.00 -10.02
C PRO A 75 -0.45 -9.12 -9.26
N ASN A 76 0.62 -8.54 -9.78
CA ASN A 76 1.91 -8.55 -9.12
C ASN A 76 2.02 -7.30 -8.25
N VAL A 77 1.74 -7.46 -6.96
CA VAL A 77 1.73 -6.34 -5.99
C VAL A 77 2.68 -6.66 -4.85
N ILE A 78 3.41 -5.65 -4.41
CA ILE A 78 4.24 -5.71 -3.22
C ILE A 78 3.68 -4.75 -2.18
N LEU A 79 3.43 -5.26 -0.98
CA LEU A 79 3.01 -4.44 0.15
C LEU A 79 4.21 -4.06 1.00
N ILE A 80 4.32 -2.79 1.33
CA ILE A 80 5.34 -2.29 2.25
C ILE A 80 4.61 -1.59 3.39
N GLY A 81 4.82 -2.06 4.62
CA GLY A 81 4.19 -1.46 5.78
C GLY A 81 5.22 -1.12 6.84
N PHE A 82 4.94 -0.07 7.62
CA PHE A 82 5.79 0.36 8.71
C PHE A 82 5.01 0.35 10.02
N SER A 83 5.57 -0.27 11.05
CA SER A 83 4.96 -0.32 12.40
C SER A 83 3.57 -0.96 12.29
N MET A 84 2.49 -0.26 12.70
CA MET A 84 1.12 -0.76 12.56
C MET A 84 0.80 -1.11 11.10
N GLY A 85 1.31 -0.32 10.16
CA GLY A 85 1.14 -0.62 8.73
C GLY A 85 1.76 -1.94 8.34
N GLY A 86 2.85 -2.34 8.98
CA GLY A 86 3.48 -3.63 8.77
C GLY A 86 2.60 -4.78 9.24
N VAL A 87 1.90 -4.61 10.35
CA VAL A 87 0.95 -5.61 10.86
C VAL A 87 -0.21 -5.78 9.89
N ILE A 88 -0.75 -4.66 9.40
CA ILE A 88 -1.86 -4.69 8.44
C ILE A 88 -1.40 -5.32 7.13
N ALA A 89 -0.21 -4.96 6.64
CA ALA A 89 0.34 -5.54 5.42
C ALA A 89 0.48 -7.06 5.55
N SER A 90 0.98 -7.53 6.68
CA SER A 90 1.12 -8.97 6.94
C SER A 90 -0.23 -9.68 6.94
N TYR A 91 -1.23 -9.06 7.56
CA TYR A 91 -2.58 -9.61 7.58
C TYR A 91 -3.13 -9.71 6.16
N LEU A 92 -3.02 -8.65 5.38
CA LEU A 92 -3.54 -8.63 4.01
C LEU A 92 -2.79 -9.62 3.12
N ALA A 93 -1.48 -9.77 3.31
CA ALA A 93 -0.69 -10.73 2.54
C ALA A 93 -1.08 -12.17 2.87
N SER A 94 -1.70 -12.41 4.03
CA SER A 94 -2.17 -13.74 4.39
C SER A 94 -3.46 -14.14 3.65
N ILE A 95 -4.20 -13.15 3.14
CA ILE A 95 -5.46 -13.40 2.42
C ILE A 95 -5.37 -13.13 0.93
N TYR A 96 -4.44 -12.33 0.51
CA TYR A 96 -4.24 -12.00 -0.92
C TYR A 96 -2.89 -12.53 -1.36
N LYS A 97 -2.79 -12.91 -2.63
CA LYS A 97 -1.51 -13.36 -3.20
C LYS A 97 -0.67 -12.15 -3.57
N VAL A 98 0.05 -11.65 -2.60
CA VAL A 98 0.96 -10.51 -2.78
C VAL A 98 2.24 -10.76 -2.01
N GLN A 99 3.27 -10.01 -2.35
CA GLN A 99 4.52 -9.99 -1.60
C GLN A 99 4.45 -8.90 -0.54
N SER A 100 5.10 -9.11 0.55
CA SER A 100 5.14 -8.10 1.60
C SER A 100 6.53 -7.97 2.20
#